data_b99355b79931c9f5b1bd207dde1a3748
#
_entry.id   b99355b79931c9f5b1bd207dde1a3748
#
_cell.length_a   1.000
_cell.length_b   1.000
_cell.length_c   1.000
_cell.angle_alpha   90.00
_cell.angle_beta   90.00
_cell.angle_gamma   90.00
#
_symmetry.space_group_name_H-M   'P 1'
#
loop_
_entity.id
_entity.type
_entity.pdbx_description
1 polymer ?
#
loop_
_entity_poly.entity_id
_entity_poly.type
_entity_poly.pdbx_seq_one_letter_code
_entity_poly.pdbx_strand_id
1 'polypeptide(L)'
;MHTSRLAGFIIDCNVDCSVPGLAAAAQFWGAALRMDVEALPGEEGQKYARLVDPERCLHIEVQTVTHPSRVHLDIESDDVEAEAARLEVLGAKRVAQVHDWWVMEAPTGQRFCVVRRSSGPSALERWHRIIESRDVTGLDSLLAEEVVFESPAVHTPQKGKALTHKYLAAACAVLNNGSFQYLGEWQGERSAVLEFKCHLGEVEVNGIDMIEWNAEGLITRFKVMVRPLKALQTLMPLMAAELAKA
;
A
#
# COMPACT_ATOMS: atom_id res chain seq x y z
N MET A 1 7.27 -1.67 15.91
CA MET A 1 8.17 -1.03 14.90
C MET A 1 7.24 -0.23 14.00
N HIS A 2 7.43 1.09 13.87
CA HIS A 2 6.61 1.91 12.98
C HIS A 2 7.03 1.71 11.52
N THR A 3 6.14 2.07 10.59
CA THR A 3 6.38 1.98 9.15
C THR A 3 6.26 3.37 8.53
N SER A 4 7.16 3.67 7.59
CA SER A 4 7.14 4.92 6.84
C SER A 4 7.52 4.69 5.38
N ARG A 5 7.03 5.56 4.50
CA ARG A 5 7.37 5.54 3.07
C ARG A 5 7.25 6.94 2.48
N LEU A 6 7.82 7.12 1.29
CA LEU A 6 7.53 8.31 0.50
C LEU A 6 6.04 8.33 0.15
N ALA A 7 5.32 9.36 0.60
CA ALA A 7 3.94 9.57 0.20
C ALA A 7 3.88 10.20 -1.19
N GLY A 8 4.71 11.22 -1.42
CA GLY A 8 4.75 11.96 -2.66
C GLY A 8 5.59 13.22 -2.54
N PHE A 9 5.24 14.21 -3.32
CA PHE A 9 5.89 15.51 -3.27
C PHE A 9 4.89 16.63 -3.55
N ILE A 10 5.17 17.79 -2.98
CA ILE A 10 4.37 18.99 -3.09
C ILE A 10 5.14 20.03 -3.88
N ILE A 11 4.47 20.62 -4.88
CA ILE A 11 5.01 21.70 -5.69
C ILE A 11 4.54 23.04 -5.10
N ASP A 12 5.42 23.68 -4.34
CA ASP A 12 5.15 24.96 -3.71
C ASP A 12 5.21 26.09 -4.75
N CYS A 13 4.11 26.80 -4.94
CA CYS A 13 4.02 27.95 -5.80
C CYS A 13 3.85 29.23 -4.99
N ASN A 14 4.83 30.12 -5.06
CA ASN A 14 4.71 31.44 -4.42
C ASN A 14 3.62 32.25 -5.14
N VAL A 15 2.63 32.71 -4.41
CA VAL A 15 1.50 33.51 -4.94
C VAL A 15 1.77 35.03 -4.89
N ASP A 16 2.98 35.42 -4.48
CA ASP A 16 3.31 36.84 -4.37
C ASP A 16 3.62 37.44 -5.73
N CYS A 17 2.69 38.27 -6.19
CA CYS A 17 2.79 39.39 -7.11
C CYS A 17 2.93 39.19 -8.61
N SER A 18 3.07 38.06 -9.21
CA SER A 18 3.11 37.97 -10.70
C SER A 18 2.75 36.58 -11.25
N VAL A 19 2.54 35.63 -10.41
CA VAL A 19 2.19 34.26 -10.81
C VAL A 19 0.67 34.12 -10.80
N PRO A 20 0.07 33.60 -11.86
CA PRO A 20 -1.35 33.25 -11.86
C PRO A 20 -1.61 32.30 -10.66
N GLY A 21 -2.73 32.50 -9.96
CA GLY A 21 -3.06 31.76 -8.73
C GLY A 21 -3.03 30.24 -8.88
N LEU A 22 -3.37 29.53 -7.80
CA LEU A 22 -3.34 28.05 -7.68
C LEU A 22 -3.83 27.31 -8.94
N ALA A 23 -4.98 27.75 -9.52
CA ALA A 23 -5.57 27.07 -10.67
C ALA A 23 -4.65 27.07 -11.90
N ALA A 24 -3.96 28.18 -12.17
CA ALA A 24 -3.08 28.28 -13.34
C ALA A 24 -1.75 27.53 -13.09
N ALA A 25 -1.23 27.53 -11.85
CA ALA A 25 -0.08 26.72 -11.49
C ALA A 25 -0.41 25.22 -11.62
N ALA A 26 -1.57 24.79 -11.12
CA ALA A 26 -2.03 23.41 -11.24
C ALA A 26 -2.24 22.99 -12.70
N GLN A 27 -2.83 23.85 -13.53
CA GLN A 27 -2.98 23.61 -14.98
C GLN A 27 -1.64 23.48 -15.69
N PHE A 28 -0.67 24.34 -15.37
CA PHE A 28 0.68 24.25 -15.94
C PHE A 28 1.34 22.91 -15.60
N TRP A 29 1.37 22.56 -14.32
CA TRP A 29 2.01 21.33 -13.87
C TRP A 29 1.27 20.09 -14.32
N GLY A 30 -0.07 20.11 -14.31
CA GLY A 30 -0.90 19.04 -14.87
C GLY A 30 -0.56 18.75 -16.33
N ALA A 31 -0.52 19.83 -17.16
CA ALA A 31 -0.14 19.70 -18.56
C ALA A 31 1.31 19.25 -18.76
N ALA A 32 2.26 19.80 -17.98
CA ALA A 32 3.68 19.47 -18.06
C ALA A 32 3.96 18.01 -17.69
N LEU A 33 3.25 17.48 -16.68
CA LEU A 33 3.40 16.11 -16.20
C LEU A 33 2.42 15.11 -16.83
N ARG A 34 1.51 15.60 -17.70
CA ARG A 34 0.43 14.82 -18.32
C ARG A 34 -0.51 14.17 -17.30
N MET A 35 -0.84 14.92 -16.26
CA MET A 35 -1.72 14.51 -15.17
C MET A 35 -2.99 15.36 -15.17
N ASP A 36 -4.11 14.74 -14.84
CA ASP A 36 -5.36 15.47 -14.63
C ASP A 36 -5.29 16.28 -13.33
N VAL A 37 -5.95 17.44 -13.33
CA VAL A 37 -6.03 18.32 -12.16
C VAL A 37 -7.35 18.07 -11.45
N GLU A 38 -7.29 17.70 -10.19
CA GLU A 38 -8.44 17.54 -9.30
C GLU A 38 -8.46 18.69 -8.29
N ALA A 39 -9.58 19.41 -8.25
CA ALA A 39 -9.81 20.46 -7.26
C ALA A 39 -10.24 19.80 -5.94
N LEU A 40 -9.57 20.16 -4.83
CA LEU A 40 -9.97 19.66 -3.51
C LEU A 40 -11.18 20.44 -2.98
N PRO A 41 -12.04 19.82 -2.15
CA PRO A 41 -13.20 20.46 -1.58
C PRO A 41 -12.83 21.41 -0.42
N GLY A 42 -13.72 22.35 -0.12
CA GLY A 42 -13.65 23.20 1.08
C GLY A 42 -12.41 24.13 1.12
N GLU A 43 -11.91 24.35 2.32
CA GLU A 43 -10.77 25.25 2.57
C GLU A 43 -9.46 24.72 1.99
N GLU A 44 -9.30 23.41 1.90
CA GLU A 44 -8.12 22.78 1.29
C GLU A 44 -7.99 23.16 -0.18
N GLY A 45 -9.09 23.18 -0.92
CA GLY A 45 -9.11 23.59 -2.33
C GLY A 45 -8.73 25.04 -2.60
N GLN A 46 -8.63 25.87 -1.55
CA GLN A 46 -8.11 27.25 -1.69
C GLN A 46 -6.57 27.29 -1.68
N LYS A 47 -5.93 26.27 -1.13
CA LYS A 47 -4.47 26.19 -0.94
C LYS A 47 -3.81 25.11 -1.75
N TYR A 48 -4.54 24.04 -2.07
CA TYR A 48 -4.02 22.84 -2.72
C TYR A 48 -4.85 22.45 -3.93
N ALA A 49 -4.18 21.90 -4.94
CA ALA A 49 -4.80 21.21 -6.07
C ALA A 49 -4.03 19.89 -6.30
N ARG A 50 -4.74 18.78 -6.44
CA ARG A 50 -4.14 17.49 -6.67
C ARG A 50 -3.84 17.28 -8.15
N LEU A 51 -2.67 16.71 -8.44
CA LEU A 51 -2.35 16.17 -9.75
C LEU A 51 -2.52 14.65 -9.67
N VAL A 52 -3.42 14.13 -10.50
CA VAL A 52 -3.75 12.69 -10.49
C VAL A 52 -2.68 11.94 -11.28
N ASP A 53 -1.79 11.27 -10.54
CA ASP A 53 -0.81 10.35 -11.13
C ASP A 53 -1.57 9.19 -11.81
N PRO A 54 -1.37 8.93 -13.13
CA PRO A 54 -2.06 7.85 -13.84
C PRO A 54 -1.79 6.47 -13.24
N GLU A 55 -0.58 6.27 -12.69
CA GLU A 55 -0.20 5.04 -12.04
C GLU A 55 -0.59 5.00 -10.56
N ARG A 56 -1.05 6.15 -10.02
CA ARG A 56 -1.50 6.34 -8.64
C ARG A 56 -0.51 5.84 -7.57
N CYS A 57 0.76 5.91 -7.91
CA CYS A 57 1.84 5.53 -7.01
C CYS A 57 2.27 6.66 -6.07
N LEU A 58 2.09 7.92 -6.51
CA LEU A 58 2.54 9.10 -5.79
C LEU A 58 1.39 10.07 -5.52
N HIS A 59 1.42 10.65 -4.33
CA HIS A 59 0.59 11.78 -3.97
C HIS A 59 1.29 13.08 -4.42
N ILE A 60 0.73 13.77 -5.40
CA ILE A 60 1.33 14.98 -5.95
C ILE A 60 0.32 16.11 -5.83
N GLU A 61 0.72 17.20 -5.20
CA GLU A 61 -0.11 18.38 -5.05
C GLU A 61 0.66 19.66 -5.44
N VAL A 62 -0.07 20.63 -5.93
CA VAL A 62 0.38 22.00 -6.11
C VAL A 62 -0.15 22.81 -4.94
N GLN A 63 0.74 23.47 -4.21
CA GLN A 63 0.40 24.27 -3.03
C GLN A 63 0.73 25.74 -3.23
N THR A 64 -0.15 26.64 -2.77
CA THR A 64 0.17 28.07 -2.69
C THR A 64 0.90 28.38 -1.39
N VAL A 65 2.03 29.10 -1.49
CA VAL A 65 2.89 29.44 -0.35
C VAL A 65 3.33 30.92 -0.41
N THR A 66 3.85 31.42 0.72
CA THR A 66 4.41 32.79 0.83
C THR A 66 5.94 32.84 0.81
N HIS A 67 6.61 31.70 0.75
CA HIS A 67 8.05 31.58 0.59
C HIS A 67 8.43 31.31 -0.88
N PRO A 68 9.71 31.38 -1.26
CA PRO A 68 10.13 31.05 -2.63
C PRO A 68 9.66 29.66 -3.08
N SER A 69 9.24 29.58 -4.36
CA SER A 69 8.79 28.33 -4.97
C SER A 69 9.85 27.24 -4.88
N ARG A 70 9.43 26.03 -4.55
CA ARG A 70 10.29 24.84 -4.41
C ARG A 70 9.46 23.58 -4.56
N VAL A 71 10.10 22.44 -4.52
CA VAL A 71 9.45 21.15 -4.32
C VAL A 71 9.92 20.58 -2.98
N HIS A 72 9.01 20.02 -2.21
CA HIS A 72 9.37 19.26 -1.01
C HIS A 72 8.75 17.87 -1.02
N LEU A 73 9.36 16.95 -0.27
CA LEU A 73 8.90 15.59 -0.13
C LEU A 73 7.98 15.48 1.07
N ASP A 74 6.99 14.61 0.98
CA ASP A 74 6.20 14.15 2.11
C ASP A 74 6.52 12.68 2.40
N ILE A 75 6.93 12.40 3.63
CA ILE A 75 7.11 11.06 4.18
C ILE A 75 5.89 10.77 5.05
N GLU A 76 5.09 9.79 4.69
CA GLU A 76 3.98 9.37 5.54
C GLU A 76 4.41 8.27 6.51
N SER A 77 3.89 8.33 7.74
CA SER A 77 4.16 7.34 8.78
C SER A 77 2.91 7.03 9.59
N ASP A 78 2.79 5.79 10.05
CA ASP A 78 1.79 5.38 11.04
C ASP A 78 2.10 5.93 12.45
N ASP A 79 3.38 6.31 12.71
CA ASP A 79 3.83 7.01 13.92
C ASP A 79 4.76 8.16 13.54
N VAL A 80 4.19 9.36 13.44
CA VAL A 80 4.90 10.60 13.03
C VAL A 80 6.02 10.96 14.00
N GLU A 81 5.83 10.76 15.29
CA GLU A 81 6.85 11.09 16.31
C GLU A 81 8.04 10.11 16.24
N ALA A 82 7.76 8.82 16.14
CA ALA A 82 8.80 7.81 16.01
C ALA A 82 9.61 7.99 14.73
N GLU A 83 8.95 8.35 13.62
CA GLU A 83 9.63 8.63 12.35
C GLU A 83 10.47 9.91 12.42
N ALA A 84 9.94 11.00 13.00
CA ALA A 84 10.70 12.21 13.19
C ALA A 84 11.96 11.96 14.05
N ALA A 85 11.83 11.20 15.15
CA ALA A 85 12.97 10.83 16.00
C ALA A 85 14.00 9.97 15.24
N ARG A 86 13.55 9.02 14.41
CA ARG A 86 14.44 8.21 13.56
C ARG A 86 15.25 9.09 12.60
N LEU A 87 14.58 10.08 11.98
CA LEU A 87 15.21 11.00 11.04
C LEU A 87 16.19 11.96 11.73
N GLU A 88 15.93 12.35 12.99
CA GLU A 88 16.89 13.13 13.79
C GLU A 88 18.19 12.35 14.04
N VAL A 89 18.10 11.03 14.27
CA VAL A 89 19.30 10.18 14.39
C VAL A 89 20.10 10.15 13.08
N LEU A 90 19.45 10.33 11.92
CA LEU A 90 20.10 10.46 10.60
C LEU A 90 20.63 11.89 10.33
N GLY A 91 20.44 12.81 11.27
CA GLY A 91 20.95 14.17 11.17
C GLY A 91 19.94 15.23 10.71
N ALA A 92 18.68 14.86 10.50
CA ALA A 92 17.63 15.84 10.22
C ALA A 92 17.30 16.67 11.47
N LYS A 93 16.67 17.83 11.27
CA LYS A 93 16.23 18.72 12.35
C LYS A 93 14.74 18.96 12.25
N ARG A 94 14.05 18.94 13.38
CA ARG A 94 12.68 19.44 13.47
C ARG A 94 12.69 20.96 13.34
N VAL A 95 11.82 21.48 12.50
CA VAL A 95 11.72 22.92 12.22
C VAL A 95 10.47 23.51 12.80
N ALA A 96 9.33 22.90 12.51
CA ALA A 96 8.03 23.32 12.99
C ALA A 96 7.08 22.12 13.06
N GLN A 97 6.22 22.12 14.07
CA GLN A 97 5.07 21.23 14.11
C GLN A 97 3.87 22.00 13.53
N VAL A 98 3.18 21.39 12.59
CA VAL A 98 1.98 21.93 11.97
C VAL A 98 0.87 20.90 12.16
N HIS A 99 -0.14 21.23 12.97
CA HIS A 99 -1.19 20.27 13.35
C HIS A 99 -0.61 18.96 13.91
N ASP A 100 -0.71 17.88 13.14
CA ASP A 100 -0.27 16.53 13.53
C ASP A 100 0.91 16.00 12.70
N TRP A 101 1.61 16.89 11.96
CA TRP A 101 2.81 16.54 11.20
C TRP A 101 4.01 17.44 11.54
N TRP A 102 5.21 17.00 11.16
CA TRP A 102 6.45 17.75 11.31
C TRP A 102 6.98 18.29 9.99
N VAL A 103 7.34 19.56 9.97
CA VAL A 103 8.26 20.12 8.97
C VAL A 103 9.67 19.85 9.46
N MET A 104 10.47 19.17 8.67
CA MET A 104 11.84 18.78 8.96
C MET A 104 12.81 19.45 8.00
N GLU A 105 14.09 19.48 8.38
CA GLU A 105 15.19 19.92 7.52
C GLU A 105 16.25 18.81 7.45
N ALA A 106 16.56 18.37 6.23
CA ALA A 106 17.65 17.44 5.99
C ALA A 106 19.03 18.07 6.26
N PRO A 107 20.09 17.28 6.52
CA PRO A 107 21.46 17.82 6.69
C PRO A 107 21.93 18.66 5.50
N THR A 108 21.35 18.46 4.33
CA THR A 108 21.63 19.20 3.09
C THR A 108 20.77 20.46 2.90
N GLY A 109 19.94 20.79 3.89
CA GLY A 109 19.14 22.03 3.92
C GLY A 109 17.77 21.94 3.27
N GLN A 110 17.40 20.82 2.63
CA GLN A 110 16.06 20.65 2.07
C GLN A 110 15.02 20.51 3.16
N ARG A 111 13.90 21.20 2.98
CA ARG A 111 12.69 21.02 3.80
C ARG A 111 11.86 19.88 3.25
N PHE A 112 11.29 19.10 4.15
CA PHE A 112 10.37 18.02 3.86
C PHE A 112 9.39 17.85 5.03
N CYS A 113 8.27 17.14 4.82
CA CYS A 113 7.31 16.88 5.88
C CYS A 113 7.31 15.40 6.28
N VAL A 114 7.02 15.17 7.56
CA VAL A 114 6.63 13.86 8.08
C VAL A 114 5.17 13.97 8.46
N VAL A 115 4.33 13.34 7.67
CA VAL A 115 2.87 13.44 7.78
C VAL A 115 2.27 12.14 8.30
N ARG A 116 1.10 12.24 8.93
CA ARG A 116 0.37 11.04 9.32
C ARG A 116 -0.18 10.32 8.08
N ARG A 117 0.03 9.02 8.01
CA ARG A 117 -0.63 8.20 7.01
C ARG A 117 -2.15 8.35 7.15
N SER A 118 -2.81 8.87 6.13
CA SER A 118 -4.25 9.19 6.14
C SER A 118 -5.14 7.94 6.11
N SER A 119 -4.64 6.85 5.55
CA SER A 119 -5.24 5.53 5.62
C SER A 119 -4.35 4.63 6.47
N GLY A 120 -4.94 3.78 7.30
CA GLY A 120 -4.24 2.71 8.00
C GLY A 120 -3.43 1.83 7.01
N PRO A 121 -2.73 0.80 7.50
CA PRO A 121 -1.93 -0.06 6.63
C PRO A 121 -2.78 -0.57 5.47
N SER A 122 -2.24 -0.53 4.26
CA SER A 122 -2.92 -0.99 3.05
C SER A 122 -3.35 -2.46 3.19
N ALA A 123 -4.30 -2.89 2.37
CA ALA A 123 -4.70 -4.30 2.32
C ALA A 123 -3.48 -5.23 2.17
N LEU A 124 -2.53 -4.81 1.32
CA LEU A 124 -1.32 -5.57 1.06
C LEU A 124 -0.36 -5.61 2.26
N GLU A 125 -0.14 -4.49 2.94
CA GLU A 125 0.68 -4.45 4.17
C GLU A 125 0.05 -5.30 5.30
N ARG A 126 -1.27 -5.31 5.40
CA ARG A 126 -2.01 -6.16 6.35
C ARG A 126 -1.86 -7.64 5.98
N TRP A 127 -1.93 -7.98 4.69
CA TRP A 127 -1.67 -9.32 4.19
C TRP A 127 -0.25 -9.78 4.52
N HIS A 128 0.78 -8.98 4.22
CA HIS A 128 2.18 -9.31 4.55
C HIS A 128 2.37 -9.58 6.03
N ARG A 129 1.77 -8.78 6.92
CA ARG A 129 1.82 -9.03 8.38
C ARG A 129 1.24 -10.39 8.76
N ILE A 130 0.13 -10.80 8.15
CA ILE A 130 -0.46 -12.13 8.39
C ILE A 130 0.52 -13.22 7.96
N ILE A 131 1.13 -13.08 6.79
CA ILE A 131 2.12 -14.06 6.30
C ILE A 131 3.36 -14.10 7.20
N GLU A 132 3.90 -12.97 7.59
CA GLU A 132 5.09 -12.85 8.45
C GLU A 132 4.83 -13.38 9.88
N SER A 133 3.73 -12.98 10.49
CA SER A 133 3.36 -13.39 11.84
C SER A 133 2.80 -14.81 11.91
N ARG A 134 2.30 -15.34 10.80
CA ARG A 134 1.50 -16.59 10.72
C ARG A 134 0.22 -16.55 11.56
N ASP A 135 -0.22 -15.36 11.93
CA ASP A 135 -1.46 -15.15 12.68
C ASP A 135 -2.60 -14.83 11.73
N VAL A 136 -3.42 -15.83 11.44
CA VAL A 136 -4.56 -15.73 10.51
C VAL A 136 -5.78 -15.03 11.11
N THR A 137 -5.78 -14.65 12.38
CA THR A 137 -6.90 -13.91 13.01
C THR A 137 -7.12 -12.55 12.36
N GLY A 138 -6.05 -11.96 11.79
CA GLY A 138 -6.11 -10.72 11.02
C GLY A 138 -6.96 -10.78 9.74
N LEU A 139 -7.23 -11.98 9.20
CA LEU A 139 -8.04 -12.17 7.99
C LEU A 139 -9.47 -11.64 8.16
N ASP A 140 -10.07 -11.80 9.34
CA ASP A 140 -11.45 -11.33 9.58
C ASP A 140 -11.60 -9.82 9.36
N SER A 141 -10.61 -9.04 9.72
CA SER A 141 -10.60 -7.60 9.52
C SER A 141 -10.13 -7.17 8.13
N LEU A 142 -9.51 -8.07 7.36
CA LEU A 142 -8.92 -7.81 6.06
C LEU A 142 -9.86 -8.17 4.90
N LEU A 143 -10.76 -9.13 5.07
CA LEU A 143 -11.64 -9.62 4.02
C LEU A 143 -12.97 -8.86 3.98
N ALA A 144 -13.44 -8.49 2.78
CA ALA A 144 -14.80 -8.00 2.56
C ALA A 144 -15.82 -9.12 2.76
N GLU A 145 -17.06 -8.77 3.11
CA GLU A 145 -18.13 -9.78 3.31
C GLU A 145 -18.43 -10.57 2.02
N GLU A 146 -18.35 -9.90 0.86
CA GLU A 146 -18.62 -10.46 -0.46
C GLU A 146 -17.38 -11.03 -1.16
N VAL A 147 -16.26 -11.16 -0.47
CA VAL A 147 -14.99 -11.61 -1.05
C VAL A 147 -15.12 -12.93 -1.82
N VAL A 148 -14.40 -13.04 -2.93
CA VAL A 148 -14.35 -14.24 -3.76
C VAL A 148 -12.94 -14.81 -3.75
N PHE A 149 -12.82 -16.08 -3.39
CA PHE A 149 -11.58 -16.84 -3.47
C PHE A 149 -11.61 -17.82 -4.65
N GLU A 150 -10.55 -17.78 -5.47
CA GLU A 150 -10.37 -18.69 -6.61
C GLU A 150 -9.17 -19.60 -6.35
N SER A 151 -9.46 -20.84 -5.98
CA SER A 151 -8.46 -21.88 -5.72
C SER A 151 -7.79 -22.38 -6.99
N PRO A 152 -6.50 -22.72 -6.98
CA PRO A 152 -5.84 -23.36 -8.13
C PRO A 152 -6.33 -24.78 -8.41
N ALA A 153 -7.01 -25.40 -7.45
CA ALA A 153 -7.44 -26.81 -7.53
C ALA A 153 -8.95 -26.96 -7.79
N VAL A 154 -9.75 -25.94 -7.46
CA VAL A 154 -11.21 -25.99 -7.53
C VAL A 154 -11.70 -24.93 -8.52
N HIS A 155 -12.35 -25.35 -9.60
CA HIS A 155 -12.82 -24.44 -10.64
C HIS A 155 -13.92 -23.49 -10.13
N THR A 156 -14.81 -23.95 -9.26
CA THR A 156 -15.90 -23.13 -8.73
C THR A 156 -15.35 -22.10 -7.71
N PRO A 157 -15.56 -20.80 -7.93
CA PRO A 157 -15.15 -19.79 -6.98
C PRO A 157 -15.82 -19.95 -5.61
N GLN A 158 -15.08 -19.76 -4.56
CA GLN A 158 -15.55 -19.79 -3.18
C GLN A 158 -15.99 -18.39 -2.79
N LYS A 159 -17.27 -18.20 -2.45
CA LYS A 159 -17.86 -16.89 -2.20
C LYS A 159 -18.13 -16.67 -0.73
N GLY A 160 -17.85 -15.44 -0.27
CA GLY A 160 -18.12 -14.97 1.07
C GLY A 160 -16.95 -15.12 2.03
N LYS A 161 -16.92 -14.27 3.03
CA LYS A 161 -15.84 -14.08 3.99
C LYS A 161 -15.50 -15.35 4.78
N ALA A 162 -16.48 -16.00 5.35
CA ALA A 162 -16.26 -17.19 6.17
C ALA A 162 -15.58 -18.33 5.39
N LEU A 163 -16.02 -18.57 4.15
CA LEU A 163 -15.46 -19.60 3.31
C LEU A 163 -14.05 -19.23 2.81
N THR A 164 -13.85 -17.97 2.39
CA THR A 164 -12.55 -17.46 1.98
C THR A 164 -11.54 -17.50 3.13
N HIS A 165 -11.94 -17.07 4.33
CA HIS A 165 -11.12 -17.18 5.54
C HIS A 165 -10.64 -18.61 5.78
N LYS A 166 -11.57 -19.59 5.73
CA LYS A 166 -11.26 -21.00 5.90
C LYS A 166 -10.20 -21.49 4.89
N TYR A 167 -10.35 -21.13 3.62
CA TYR A 167 -9.38 -21.51 2.58
C TYR A 167 -8.02 -20.83 2.74
N LEU A 168 -7.98 -19.55 3.05
CA LEU A 168 -6.73 -18.81 3.25
C LEU A 168 -6.00 -19.28 4.52
N ALA A 169 -6.72 -19.54 5.60
CA ALA A 169 -6.13 -20.10 6.82
C ALA A 169 -5.51 -21.48 6.57
N ALA A 170 -6.21 -22.35 5.84
CA ALA A 170 -5.67 -23.67 5.45
C ALA A 170 -4.45 -23.52 4.53
N ALA A 171 -4.48 -22.57 3.57
CA ALA A 171 -3.33 -22.30 2.70
C ALA A 171 -2.13 -21.78 3.48
N CYS A 172 -2.33 -20.88 4.44
CA CYS A 172 -1.27 -20.43 5.34
C CYS A 172 -0.68 -21.58 6.16
N ALA A 173 -1.50 -22.47 6.68
CA ALA A 173 -1.01 -23.63 7.45
C ALA A 173 -0.16 -24.60 6.61
N VAL A 174 -0.50 -24.78 5.33
CA VAL A 174 0.20 -25.70 4.43
C VAL A 174 1.41 -25.08 3.75
N LEU A 175 1.25 -23.87 3.16
CA LEU A 175 2.25 -23.25 2.32
C LEU A 175 3.20 -22.34 3.09
N ASN A 176 2.71 -21.59 4.09
CA ASN A 176 3.53 -20.66 4.86
C ASN A 176 4.38 -21.39 5.93
N ASN A 177 5.14 -22.34 5.48
CA ASN A 177 6.13 -23.08 6.28
C ASN A 177 7.49 -22.35 6.27
N GLY A 178 8.51 -22.93 6.91
CA GLY A 178 9.83 -22.31 7.04
C GLY A 178 10.57 -22.04 5.72
N SER A 179 10.08 -22.58 4.59
CA SER A 179 10.64 -22.39 3.25
C SER A 179 9.88 -21.35 2.39
N PHE A 180 8.78 -20.83 2.89
CA PHE A 180 7.96 -19.87 2.16
C PHE A 180 8.68 -18.52 2.02
N GLN A 181 8.65 -17.97 0.81
CA GLN A 181 9.14 -16.62 0.54
C GLN A 181 8.43 -16.02 -0.69
N TYR A 182 8.17 -14.74 -0.65
CA TYR A 182 7.81 -13.97 -1.84
C TYR A 182 9.06 -13.69 -2.68
N LEU A 183 8.96 -13.84 -4.00
CA LEU A 183 10.03 -13.62 -4.97
C LEU A 183 9.90 -12.29 -5.69
N GLY A 184 8.67 -11.87 -5.93
CA GLY A 184 8.34 -10.64 -6.65
C GLY A 184 6.95 -10.13 -6.28
N GLU A 185 6.79 -8.82 -6.44
CA GLU A 185 5.55 -8.12 -6.16
C GLU A 185 5.31 -7.06 -7.21
N TRP A 186 4.12 -7.05 -7.79
CA TRP A 186 3.66 -6.05 -8.75
C TRP A 186 2.35 -5.47 -8.24
N GLN A 187 2.33 -4.16 -8.04
CA GLN A 187 1.18 -3.45 -7.49
C GLN A 187 0.47 -2.63 -8.55
N GLY A 188 -0.86 -2.67 -8.55
CA GLY A 188 -1.76 -1.71 -9.17
C GLY A 188 -2.41 -0.82 -8.12
N GLU A 189 -3.35 0.02 -8.54
CA GLU A 189 -4.06 0.94 -7.63
C GLU A 189 -4.74 0.23 -6.45
N ARG A 190 -5.50 -0.80 -6.74
CA ARG A 190 -6.25 -1.62 -5.77
C ARG A 190 -6.09 -3.11 -6.06
N SER A 191 -4.90 -3.50 -6.48
CA SER A 191 -4.56 -4.88 -6.77
C SER A 191 -3.08 -5.13 -6.59
N ALA A 192 -2.72 -6.40 -6.37
CA ALA A 192 -1.33 -6.85 -6.38
C ALA A 192 -1.25 -8.26 -6.95
N VAL A 193 -0.08 -8.57 -7.51
CA VAL A 193 0.33 -9.91 -7.86
C VAL A 193 1.61 -10.20 -7.09
N LEU A 194 1.59 -11.26 -6.27
CA LEU A 194 2.70 -11.68 -5.43
C LEU A 194 3.18 -13.05 -5.90
N GLU A 195 4.40 -13.14 -6.42
CA GLU A 195 5.00 -14.43 -6.73
C GLU A 195 5.63 -15.01 -5.47
N PHE A 196 5.29 -16.26 -5.17
CA PHE A 196 5.84 -16.98 -4.02
C PHE A 196 6.48 -18.31 -4.42
N LYS A 197 7.34 -18.80 -3.54
CA LYS A 197 7.79 -20.19 -3.55
C LYS A 197 7.83 -20.79 -2.14
N CYS A 198 7.67 -22.09 -2.08
CA CYS A 198 7.91 -22.89 -0.88
C CYS A 198 8.21 -24.35 -1.26
N HIS A 199 8.46 -25.20 -0.29
CA HIS A 199 8.65 -26.64 -0.47
C HIS A 199 7.60 -27.44 0.32
N LEU A 200 7.04 -28.43 -0.33
CA LEU A 200 6.19 -29.45 0.28
C LEU A 200 6.95 -30.80 0.21
N GLY A 201 7.73 -31.13 1.25
CA GLY A 201 8.71 -32.19 1.18
C GLY A 201 9.79 -31.90 0.11
N GLU A 202 9.98 -32.83 -0.82
CA GLU A 202 10.91 -32.70 -1.94
C GLU A 202 10.37 -31.88 -3.13
N VAL A 203 9.12 -31.43 -3.06
CA VAL A 203 8.47 -30.76 -4.18
C VAL A 203 8.52 -29.24 -4.00
N GLU A 204 9.20 -28.56 -4.91
CA GLU A 204 9.14 -27.09 -4.98
C GLU A 204 7.78 -26.66 -5.54
N VAL A 205 7.15 -25.74 -4.85
CA VAL A 205 5.92 -25.06 -5.25
C VAL A 205 6.27 -23.63 -5.61
N ASN A 206 5.91 -23.19 -6.83
CA ASN A 206 5.92 -21.81 -7.22
C ASN A 206 4.49 -21.39 -7.56
N GLY A 207 4.07 -20.25 -7.07
CA GLY A 207 2.73 -19.77 -7.31
C GLY A 207 2.65 -18.25 -7.33
N ILE A 208 1.46 -17.78 -7.67
CA ILE A 208 1.12 -16.35 -7.58
C ILE A 208 -0.18 -16.18 -6.81
N ASP A 209 -0.20 -15.18 -5.93
CA ASP A 209 -1.40 -14.63 -5.32
C ASP A 209 -1.78 -13.37 -6.10
N MET A 210 -3.00 -13.32 -6.60
CA MET A 210 -3.58 -12.13 -7.24
C MET A 210 -4.64 -11.59 -6.28
N ILE A 211 -4.43 -10.39 -5.78
CA ILE A 211 -5.25 -9.79 -4.71
C ILE A 211 -5.87 -8.50 -5.22
N GLU A 212 -7.18 -8.31 -5.02
CA GLU A 212 -7.90 -7.08 -5.31
C GLU A 212 -8.61 -6.60 -4.04
N TRP A 213 -8.66 -5.29 -3.82
CA TRP A 213 -9.31 -4.69 -2.63
C TRP A 213 -10.12 -3.45 -3.01
N ASN A 214 -11.09 -3.11 -2.15
CA ASN A 214 -11.95 -1.93 -2.31
C ASN A 214 -11.31 -0.64 -1.74
N ALA A 215 -12.03 0.46 -1.83
CA ALA A 215 -11.57 1.76 -1.34
C ALA A 215 -11.33 1.77 0.19
N GLU A 216 -12.03 0.92 0.93
CA GLU A 216 -11.88 0.74 2.38
C GLU A 216 -10.69 -0.14 2.76
N GLY A 217 -9.93 -0.64 1.77
CA GLY A 217 -8.78 -1.52 1.98
C GLY A 217 -9.17 -2.94 2.43
N LEU A 218 -10.37 -3.41 2.06
CA LEU A 218 -10.81 -4.78 2.30
C LEU A 218 -10.64 -5.60 1.02
N ILE A 219 -10.06 -6.80 1.14
CA ILE A 219 -9.87 -7.72 0.02
C ILE A 219 -11.23 -8.22 -0.49
N THR A 220 -11.50 -7.96 -1.78
CA THR A 220 -12.73 -8.37 -2.47
C THR A 220 -12.52 -9.58 -3.37
N ARG A 221 -11.29 -9.85 -3.76
CA ARG A 221 -10.92 -11.02 -4.56
C ARG A 221 -9.53 -11.51 -4.21
N PHE A 222 -9.40 -12.83 -4.14
CA PHE A 222 -8.13 -13.50 -3.92
C PHE A 222 -8.06 -14.72 -4.85
N LYS A 223 -7.15 -14.71 -5.83
CA LYS A 223 -6.94 -15.81 -6.75
C LYS A 223 -5.53 -16.36 -6.58
N VAL A 224 -5.41 -17.68 -6.53
CA VAL A 224 -4.12 -18.38 -6.44
C VAL A 224 -3.90 -19.22 -7.68
N MET A 225 -2.70 -19.14 -8.24
CA MET A 225 -2.23 -20.08 -9.27
C MET A 225 -0.96 -20.78 -8.78
N VAL A 226 -0.80 -22.05 -9.12
CA VAL A 226 0.31 -22.89 -8.67
C VAL A 226 0.89 -23.68 -9.82
N ARG A 227 2.22 -23.75 -9.87
CA ARG A 227 3.00 -24.59 -10.77
C ARG A 227 4.10 -25.33 -10.01
N PRO A 228 4.68 -26.43 -10.55
CA PRO A 228 4.20 -27.23 -11.68
C PRO A 228 2.99 -28.08 -11.28
N LEU A 229 2.46 -28.87 -12.21
CA LEU A 229 1.34 -29.80 -11.92
C LEU A 229 1.63 -30.73 -10.74
N LYS A 230 2.85 -31.23 -10.60
CA LYS A 230 3.28 -32.06 -9.48
C LYS A 230 3.09 -31.34 -8.13
N ALA A 231 3.38 -30.03 -8.08
CA ALA A 231 3.18 -29.22 -6.86
C ALA A 231 1.69 -29.14 -6.49
N LEU A 232 0.83 -28.90 -7.50
CA LEU A 232 -0.62 -28.89 -7.30
C LEU A 232 -1.13 -30.24 -6.80
N GLN A 233 -0.68 -31.36 -7.40
CA GLN A 233 -1.04 -32.72 -6.97
C GLN A 233 -0.60 -33.03 -5.52
N THR A 234 0.55 -32.48 -5.08
CA THR A 234 1.03 -32.61 -3.71
C THR A 234 0.24 -31.72 -2.75
N LEU A 235 -0.12 -30.51 -3.18
CA LEU A 235 -0.84 -29.53 -2.37
C LEU A 235 -2.29 -29.97 -2.06
N MET A 236 -2.99 -30.53 -3.04
CA MET A 236 -4.42 -30.86 -2.91
C MET A 236 -4.77 -31.72 -1.69
N PRO A 237 -4.11 -32.86 -1.42
CA PRO A 237 -4.44 -33.69 -0.25
C PRO A 237 -4.10 -32.98 1.08
N LEU A 238 -3.05 -32.16 1.12
CA LEU A 238 -2.69 -31.39 2.32
C LEU A 238 -3.75 -30.32 2.62
N MET A 239 -4.21 -29.61 1.61
CA MET A 239 -5.31 -28.65 1.74
C MET A 239 -6.60 -29.31 2.18
N ALA A 240 -6.95 -30.47 1.59
CA ALA A 240 -8.14 -31.21 2.00
C ALA A 240 -8.08 -31.64 3.48
N ALA A 241 -6.91 -32.07 3.95
CA ALA A 241 -6.71 -32.43 5.35
C ALA A 241 -6.86 -31.24 6.29
N GLU A 242 -6.33 -30.06 5.94
CA GLU A 242 -6.50 -28.84 6.75
C GLU A 242 -7.95 -28.33 6.75
N LEU A 243 -8.61 -28.32 5.61
CA LEU A 243 -10.02 -27.92 5.50
C LEU A 243 -10.97 -28.84 6.27
N ALA A 244 -10.60 -30.09 6.51
CA ALA A 244 -11.39 -31.02 7.31
C ALA A 244 -11.28 -30.80 8.83
N LYS A 245 -10.26 -30.07 9.31
CA LYS A 245 -10.07 -29.74 10.73
C LYS A 245 -10.89 -28.53 11.20
N ALA A 246 -11.24 -27.65 10.28
CA ALA A 246 -11.99 -26.41 10.47
C ALA A 246 -13.45 -26.62 10.06
#